data_47294eb0f7750ea1f36733f158c5d631
#
_entry.id   47294eb0f7750ea1f36733f158c5d631
#
_cell.length_a   1.000
_cell.length_b   1.000
_cell.length_c   1.000
_cell.angle_alpha   90.00
_cell.angle_beta   90.00
_cell.angle_gamma   90.00
#
_symmetry.space_group_name_H-M   'P 1'
#
loop_
_entity.id
_entity.type
_entity.pdbx_description
1 polymer ?
#
loop_
_entity_poly.entity_id
_entity_poly.type
_entity_poly.pdbx_seq_one_letter_code
_entity_poly.pdbx_strand_id
1 'polypeptide(L)'
;MKRILLADDNPGLRSALRLLLETRLEFELIAEACDMEHVLAQVEDAHPDCIVLDWELPGRPTRERVSVLRALVPHLKVIAFSVREESEQDAFAEGADVFVCKSEPPTIILDKIQKICQQEESLAKPTYPLD
;
A
#
# COMPACT_ATOMS: atom_id res chain seq x y z
N MET A 1 -9.02 9.40 10.45
CA MET A 1 -8.91 7.97 10.22
C MET A 1 -8.36 7.72 8.83
N LYS A 2 -7.35 6.88 8.72
CA LYS A 2 -6.75 6.60 7.42
C LYS A 2 -7.50 5.48 6.72
N ARG A 3 -7.79 5.71 5.45
CA ARG A 3 -8.60 4.79 4.63
C ARG A 3 -7.65 3.91 3.83
N ILE A 4 -7.77 2.60 4.00
CA ILE A 4 -6.82 1.63 3.47
C ILE A 4 -7.51 0.66 2.52
N LEU A 5 -6.82 0.38 1.40
CA LEU A 5 -7.19 -0.65 0.46
C LEU A 5 -6.23 -1.82 0.61
N LEU A 6 -6.75 -3.04 0.73
CA LEU A 6 -5.93 -4.24 0.73
C LEU A 6 -6.00 -4.92 -0.63
N ALA A 7 -4.85 -5.18 -1.22
CA ALA A 7 -4.77 -5.83 -2.52
C ALA A 7 -3.88 -7.05 -2.44
N ASP A 8 -4.47 -8.23 -2.45
CA ASP A 8 -3.75 -9.50 -2.37
C ASP A 8 -4.66 -10.59 -2.91
N ASP A 9 -4.11 -11.48 -3.71
CA ASP A 9 -4.92 -12.55 -4.32
C ASP A 9 -5.05 -13.77 -3.41
N ASN A 10 -4.38 -13.77 -2.26
CA ASN A 10 -4.51 -14.85 -1.29
C ASN A 10 -5.60 -14.47 -0.28
N PRO A 11 -6.77 -15.11 -0.31
CA PRO A 11 -7.87 -14.70 0.57
C PRO A 11 -7.58 -14.93 2.04
N GLY A 12 -6.81 -15.96 2.38
CA GLY A 12 -6.45 -16.21 3.78
C GLY A 12 -5.58 -15.12 4.34
N LEU A 13 -4.56 -14.72 3.58
CA LEU A 13 -3.67 -13.65 4.00
C LEU A 13 -4.42 -12.33 4.06
N ARG A 14 -5.26 -12.06 3.08
CA ARG A 14 -6.04 -10.83 3.06
C ARG A 14 -6.95 -10.74 4.28
N SER A 15 -7.59 -11.86 4.66
CA SER A 15 -8.43 -11.90 5.85
C SER A 15 -7.62 -11.67 7.13
N ALA A 16 -6.42 -12.26 7.20
CA ALA A 16 -5.56 -12.08 8.36
C ALA A 16 -5.12 -10.62 8.50
N LEU A 17 -4.76 -9.99 7.39
CA LEU A 17 -4.38 -8.58 7.41
C LEU A 17 -5.55 -7.69 7.80
N ARG A 18 -6.75 -8.02 7.30
CA ARG A 18 -7.93 -7.24 7.66
C ARG A 18 -8.15 -7.28 9.17
N LEU A 19 -8.10 -8.47 9.76
CA LEU A 19 -8.28 -8.60 11.20
C LEU A 19 -7.22 -7.82 11.97
N LEU A 20 -5.99 -7.89 11.50
CA LEU A 20 -4.90 -7.18 12.14
C LEU A 20 -5.11 -5.67 12.09
N LEU A 21 -5.48 -5.13 10.92
CA LEU A 21 -5.68 -3.70 10.77
C LEU A 21 -6.88 -3.22 11.56
N GLU A 22 -7.93 -4.04 11.67
CA GLU A 22 -9.11 -3.66 12.43
C GLU A 22 -8.86 -3.57 13.92
N THR A 23 -7.73 -4.05 14.40
CA THR A 23 -7.38 -3.84 15.81
C THR A 23 -6.94 -2.40 16.11
N ARG A 24 -6.74 -1.59 15.06
CA ARG A 24 -6.29 -0.20 15.23
C ARG A 24 -7.40 0.74 14.79
N LEU A 25 -7.80 1.62 15.70
CA LEU A 25 -8.92 2.52 15.45
C LEU A 25 -8.59 3.61 14.44
N GLU A 26 -7.30 3.87 14.22
CA GLU A 26 -6.90 4.91 13.28
C GLU A 26 -7.02 4.48 11.82
N PHE A 27 -7.36 3.21 11.57
CA PHE A 27 -7.51 2.71 10.22
C PHE A 27 -8.96 2.38 9.90
N GLU A 28 -9.32 2.60 8.64
CA GLU A 28 -10.61 2.17 8.11
C GLU A 28 -10.32 1.39 6.83
N LEU A 29 -10.62 0.11 6.83
CA LEU A 29 -10.47 -0.71 5.64
C LEU A 29 -11.66 -0.47 4.73
N ILE A 30 -11.42 0.14 3.57
CA ILE A 30 -12.52 0.59 2.72
C ILE A 30 -12.78 -0.35 1.55
N ALA A 31 -11.81 -1.20 1.18
CA ALA A 31 -11.99 -2.08 0.04
C ALA A 31 -10.91 -3.15 0.04
N GLU A 32 -11.19 -4.23 -0.69
CA GLU A 32 -10.24 -5.30 -0.92
C GLU A 32 -10.25 -5.62 -2.40
N ALA A 33 -9.09 -6.01 -2.94
CA ALA A 33 -8.97 -6.34 -4.35
C ALA A 33 -8.07 -7.56 -4.49
N CYS A 34 -8.32 -8.39 -5.50
CA CYS A 34 -7.57 -9.61 -5.73
C CYS A 34 -6.78 -9.60 -7.04
N ASP A 35 -6.86 -8.52 -7.81
CA ASP A 35 -6.07 -8.35 -9.02
C ASP A 35 -5.93 -6.87 -9.33
N MET A 36 -5.03 -6.54 -10.26
CA MET A 36 -4.72 -5.14 -10.56
C MET A 36 -5.90 -4.40 -11.20
N GLU A 37 -6.73 -5.08 -11.98
CA GLU A 37 -7.88 -4.42 -12.57
C GLU A 37 -8.84 -3.92 -11.49
N HIS A 38 -9.07 -4.75 -10.49
CA HIS A 38 -9.92 -4.34 -9.36
C HIS A 38 -9.26 -3.24 -8.54
N VAL A 39 -7.93 -3.30 -8.38
CA VAL A 39 -7.22 -2.25 -7.66
C VAL A 39 -7.46 -0.91 -8.33
N LEU A 40 -7.29 -0.84 -9.65
CA LEU A 40 -7.45 0.42 -10.36
C LEU A 40 -8.87 0.95 -10.21
N ALA A 41 -9.87 0.09 -10.35
CA ALA A 41 -11.25 0.51 -10.21
C ALA A 41 -11.55 1.01 -8.80
N GLN A 42 -11.05 0.32 -7.78
CA GLN A 42 -11.30 0.69 -6.40
C GLN A 42 -10.57 1.97 -6.00
N VAL A 43 -9.34 2.14 -6.48
CA VAL A 43 -8.57 3.35 -6.20
C VAL A 43 -9.27 4.57 -6.80
N GLU A 44 -9.73 4.43 -8.03
CA GLU A 44 -10.43 5.53 -8.70
C GLU A 44 -11.74 5.87 -8.00
N ASP A 45 -12.46 4.85 -7.52
CA ASP A 45 -13.77 5.04 -6.93
C ASP A 45 -13.68 5.54 -5.50
N ALA A 46 -12.79 4.97 -4.70
CA ALA A 46 -12.76 5.20 -3.27
C ALA A 46 -11.71 6.20 -2.80
N HIS A 47 -10.69 6.47 -3.61
CA HIS A 47 -9.60 7.40 -3.27
C HIS A 47 -9.02 7.08 -1.89
N PRO A 48 -8.40 5.90 -1.71
CA PRO A 48 -7.83 5.55 -0.40
C PRO A 48 -6.64 6.44 -0.06
N ASP A 49 -6.31 6.50 1.22
CA ASP A 49 -5.09 7.17 1.67
C ASP A 49 -3.88 6.28 1.48
N CYS A 50 -4.05 4.98 1.67
CA CYS A 50 -2.96 4.01 1.62
C CYS A 50 -3.44 2.74 0.93
N ILE A 51 -2.49 2.04 0.31
CA ILE A 51 -2.76 0.72 -0.24
C ILE A 51 -1.67 -0.24 0.22
N VAL A 52 -2.09 -1.41 0.70
CA VAL A 52 -1.18 -2.52 0.92
C VAL A 52 -1.26 -3.37 -0.34
N LEU A 53 -0.21 -3.31 -1.14
CA LEU A 53 -0.22 -3.86 -2.50
C LEU A 53 0.69 -5.07 -2.58
N ASP A 54 0.09 -6.24 -2.77
CA ASP A 54 0.82 -7.47 -3.06
C ASP A 54 1.64 -7.25 -4.32
N TRP A 55 2.97 -7.38 -4.18
CA TRP A 55 3.85 -7.06 -5.29
C TRP A 55 3.77 -8.10 -6.41
N GLU A 56 3.23 -9.28 -6.12
CA GLU A 56 2.98 -10.33 -7.10
C GLU A 56 1.52 -10.41 -7.51
N LEU A 57 0.76 -9.36 -7.30
CA LEU A 57 -0.66 -9.35 -7.64
C LEU A 57 -0.85 -9.56 -9.14
N PRO A 58 -1.76 -10.47 -9.55
CA PRO A 58 -1.99 -10.70 -10.96
C PRO A 58 -2.73 -9.54 -11.63
N GLY A 59 -2.70 -9.55 -12.94
CA GLY A 59 -3.39 -8.53 -13.73
C GLY A 59 -2.45 -7.44 -14.19
N ARG A 60 -2.98 -6.50 -14.94
CA ARG A 60 -2.19 -5.44 -15.51
C ARG A 60 -2.56 -4.10 -14.89
N PRO A 61 -1.61 -3.20 -14.75
CA PRO A 61 -0.23 -3.27 -15.23
C PRO A 61 0.65 -4.12 -14.30
N THR A 62 1.73 -4.66 -14.85
CA THR A 62 2.69 -5.42 -14.07
C THR A 62 3.96 -4.62 -13.78
N ARG A 63 4.05 -3.42 -14.34
CA ARG A 63 5.16 -2.49 -14.11
C ARG A 63 4.60 -1.09 -13.96
N GLU A 64 5.38 -0.22 -13.36
CA GLU A 64 5.00 1.17 -13.14
C GLU A 64 3.68 1.28 -12.42
N ARG A 65 3.42 0.30 -11.55
CA ARG A 65 2.15 0.23 -10.83
C ARG A 65 1.90 1.46 -9.97
N VAL A 66 2.95 1.90 -9.29
CA VAL A 66 2.83 3.05 -8.40
C VAL A 66 2.52 4.31 -9.20
N SER A 67 3.18 4.50 -10.33
CA SER A 67 2.92 5.67 -11.18
C SER A 67 1.48 5.69 -11.66
N VAL A 68 0.98 4.54 -12.08
CA VAL A 68 -0.39 4.45 -12.56
C VAL A 68 -1.37 4.76 -11.43
N LEU A 69 -1.12 4.23 -10.24
CA LEU A 69 -1.99 4.48 -9.10
C LEU A 69 -1.96 5.94 -8.68
N ARG A 70 -0.78 6.57 -8.69
CA ARG A 70 -0.67 7.98 -8.30
C ARG A 70 -1.19 8.93 -9.36
N ALA A 71 -1.36 8.46 -10.59
CA ALA A 71 -2.06 9.26 -11.57
C ALA A 71 -3.53 9.41 -11.20
N LEU A 72 -4.08 8.40 -10.50
CA LEU A 72 -5.46 8.45 -10.03
C LEU A 72 -5.59 9.14 -8.68
N VAL A 73 -4.67 8.86 -7.76
CA VAL A 73 -4.68 9.45 -6.42
C VAL A 73 -3.25 9.89 -6.10
N PRO A 74 -2.94 11.17 -6.32
CA PRO A 74 -1.54 11.65 -6.25
C PRO A 74 -0.85 11.46 -4.92
N HIS A 75 -1.59 11.49 -3.81
CA HIS A 75 -0.98 11.39 -2.48
C HIS A 75 -1.09 10.00 -1.88
N LEU A 76 -1.40 9.01 -2.70
CA LEU A 76 -1.55 7.64 -2.23
C LEU A 76 -0.23 7.11 -1.67
N LYS A 77 -0.28 6.58 -0.44
CA LYS A 77 0.86 5.88 0.14
C LYS A 77 0.81 4.43 -0.29
N VAL A 78 1.91 3.92 -0.81
CA VAL A 78 1.97 2.58 -1.35
C VAL A 78 2.90 1.72 -0.51
N ILE A 79 2.35 0.69 0.11
CA ILE A 79 3.10 -0.31 0.86
C ILE A 79 3.23 -1.53 -0.03
N ALA A 80 4.44 -1.80 -0.51
CA ALA A 80 4.70 -3.00 -1.31
C ALA A 80 4.84 -4.18 -0.36
N PHE A 81 4.10 -5.24 -0.63
CA PHE A 81 3.97 -6.38 0.27
C PHE A 81 4.31 -7.64 -0.52
N SER A 82 5.34 -8.38 -0.12
CA SER A 82 5.86 -9.48 -0.93
C SER A 82 6.48 -10.56 -0.07
N VAL A 83 6.40 -11.83 -0.55
CA VAL A 83 7.16 -12.91 0.07
C VAL A 83 8.61 -12.91 -0.38
N ARG A 84 8.95 -12.10 -1.38
CA ARG A 84 10.27 -12.14 -2.02
C ARG A 84 11.06 -10.90 -1.61
N GLU A 85 12.03 -11.11 -0.74
CA GLU A 85 12.86 -9.99 -0.29
C GLU A 85 13.60 -9.31 -1.43
N GLU A 86 13.92 -10.07 -2.46
CA GLU A 86 14.63 -9.50 -3.60
C GLU A 86 13.76 -8.51 -4.40
N SER A 87 12.46 -8.45 -4.13
CA SER A 87 11.61 -7.47 -4.78
C SER A 87 11.73 -6.07 -4.19
N GLU A 88 12.45 -5.92 -3.11
CA GLU A 88 12.51 -4.63 -2.41
C GLU A 88 13.07 -3.52 -3.28
N GLN A 89 14.17 -3.77 -3.96
CA GLN A 89 14.77 -2.76 -4.81
C GLN A 89 13.84 -2.37 -5.96
N ASP A 90 13.18 -3.36 -6.55
CA ASP A 90 12.25 -3.09 -7.62
C ASP A 90 11.07 -2.24 -7.15
N ALA A 91 10.55 -2.56 -5.96
CA ALA A 91 9.43 -1.82 -5.41
C ALA A 91 9.80 -0.36 -5.17
N PHE A 92 10.96 -0.09 -4.57
CA PHE A 92 11.38 1.28 -4.33
C PHE A 92 11.70 2.00 -5.63
N ALA A 93 12.26 1.30 -6.61
CA ALA A 93 12.53 1.90 -7.91
C ALA A 93 11.24 2.33 -8.61
N GLU A 94 10.15 1.60 -8.38
CA GLU A 94 8.85 1.98 -8.92
C GLU A 94 8.15 3.08 -8.12
N GLY A 95 8.67 3.42 -6.94
CA GLY A 95 8.12 4.52 -6.15
C GLY A 95 7.34 4.12 -4.92
N ALA A 96 7.40 2.85 -4.51
CA ALA A 96 6.74 2.43 -3.27
C ALA A 96 7.33 3.19 -2.09
N ASP A 97 6.50 3.49 -1.11
CA ASP A 97 6.93 4.25 0.07
C ASP A 97 7.60 3.37 1.10
N VAL A 98 7.21 2.11 1.18
CA VAL A 98 7.80 1.16 2.11
C VAL A 98 7.65 -0.24 1.53
N PHE A 99 8.57 -1.12 1.90
CA PHE A 99 8.52 -2.53 1.51
C PHE A 99 8.37 -3.38 2.76
N VAL A 100 7.44 -4.31 2.74
CA VAL A 100 7.16 -5.21 3.85
C VAL A 100 7.22 -6.64 3.33
N CYS A 101 8.05 -7.47 3.96
CA CYS A 101 8.11 -8.88 3.62
C CYS A 101 6.99 -9.62 4.34
N LYS A 102 6.28 -10.48 3.63
CA LYS A 102 5.13 -11.20 4.19
C LYS A 102 5.53 -12.15 5.31
N SER A 103 6.83 -12.48 5.42
CA SER A 103 7.31 -13.35 6.48
C SER A 103 7.62 -12.60 7.78
N GLU A 104 7.54 -11.28 7.78
CA GLU A 104 7.79 -10.51 9.00
C GLU A 104 6.70 -10.79 10.04
N PRO A 105 7.03 -10.63 11.33
CA PRO A 105 6.01 -10.82 12.36
C PRO A 105 4.86 -9.83 12.18
N PRO A 106 3.62 -10.24 12.54
CA PRO A 106 2.47 -9.35 12.36
C PRO A 106 2.62 -7.99 13.02
N THR A 107 3.26 -7.92 14.20
CA THR A 107 3.44 -6.63 14.86
C THR A 107 4.34 -5.71 14.06
N ILE A 108 5.38 -6.26 13.42
CA ILE A 108 6.28 -5.46 12.60
C ILE A 108 5.56 -4.99 11.34
N ILE A 109 4.78 -5.87 10.71
CA ILE A 109 4.00 -5.51 9.55
C ILE A 109 3.07 -4.35 9.87
N LEU A 110 2.34 -4.47 10.98
CA LEU A 110 1.40 -3.43 11.39
C LEU A 110 2.10 -2.11 11.70
N ASP A 111 3.25 -2.18 12.38
CA ASP A 111 4.01 -0.98 12.70
C ASP A 111 4.48 -0.25 11.45
N LYS A 112 4.95 -0.98 10.45
CA LYS A 112 5.40 -0.37 9.20
C LYS A 112 4.26 0.30 8.46
N ILE A 113 3.12 -0.38 8.41
CA ILE A 113 1.93 0.19 7.76
C ILE A 113 1.50 1.46 8.50
N GLN A 114 1.46 1.40 9.82
CA GLN A 114 1.02 2.52 10.61
C GLN A 114 1.92 3.72 10.42
N LYS A 115 3.22 3.52 10.44
CA LYS A 115 4.17 4.61 10.29
C LYS A 115 3.99 5.34 8.97
N ILE A 116 3.90 4.57 7.87
CA ILE A 116 3.84 5.20 6.56
C ILE A 116 2.49 5.86 6.32
N CYS A 117 1.42 5.24 6.79
CA CYS A 117 0.09 5.80 6.58
C CYS A 117 -0.14 7.09 7.34
N GLN A 118 0.53 7.25 8.47
CA GLN A 118 0.35 8.45 9.29
C GLN A 118 1.31 9.57 8.92
N GLN A 119 2.23 9.33 8.01
CA GLN A 119 3.18 10.34 7.58
C GLN A 119 2.47 11.41 6.77
N GLU A 120 2.71 12.66 7.12
CA GLU A 120 2.08 13.76 6.41
C GLU A 120 2.97 14.20 5.27
N GLU A 121 2.37 14.26 4.10
CA GLU A 121 3.13 14.45 2.91
C GLU A 121 3.68 15.85 2.76
N SER A 122 2.85 16.84 3.00
CA SER A 122 3.25 18.22 2.81
C SER A 122 4.38 18.61 3.75
N LEU A 123 4.39 18.06 4.95
CA LEU A 123 5.43 18.38 5.90
C LEU A 123 6.70 17.61 5.61
N ALA A 124 6.57 16.46 5.03
CA ALA A 124 7.70 15.64 4.72
C ALA A 124 8.53 16.21 3.59
N LYS A 125 8.00 17.19 2.86
CA LYS A 125 8.71 17.72 1.75
C LYS A 125 8.95 19.15 1.92
N PRO A 126 9.76 19.50 2.73
CA PRO A 126 10.10 20.90 2.88
C PRO A 126 10.83 21.21 1.68
N THR A 127 10.87 21.34 0.90
CA THR A 127 11.44 21.70 -0.13
C THR A 127 12.28 22.77 -0.23
N TYR A 128 12.76 22.79 -0.30
CA TYR A 128 13.33 23.59 -0.56
C TYR A 128 13.76 24.47 -0.45
N PRO A 129 14.36 24.68 -0.61
CA PRO A 129 14.70 25.49 -0.55
C PRO A 129 14.89 26.32 -0.88
N LEU A 130 14.63 26.32 -1.23
CA LEU A 130 14.83 26.98 -1.60
C LEU A 130 15.28 27.81 -1.65
N ASP A 131 15.20 27.75 -1.63
CA ASP A 131 15.58 28.44 -1.74
C ASP A 131 16.11 28.79 -1.84
#